data_d9269e76f2c7b4ea3da0d053e5773b38
#
_entry.id   d9269e76f2c7b4ea3da0d053e5773b38
#
_cell.length_a   1.000
_cell.length_b   1.000
_cell.length_c   1.000
_cell.angle_alpha   90.00
_cell.angle_beta   90.00
_cell.angle_gamma   90.00
#
_symmetry.space_group_name_H-M   'P 1'
#
loop_
_entity.id
_entity.type
_entity.pdbx_description
1 polymer ?
#
loop_
_entity_poly.entity_id
_entity_poly.type
_entity_poly.pdbx_seq_one_letter_code
_entity_poly.pdbx_strand_id
1 'polypeptide(L)'
;ANLTGLISVMDAPSLGGNGNGTGADELAAQMLVGVGQVPIGAITPEQNIYGGNLIMGYKQLTEPLDLHGIEATLNYFPSSDWNFFINGSYLSDEEVTSMFEGVEETVYMNTPKFKLGAGFSHTSDHVSYGANLRYQDSFFAEGWQDNSGLIPGFYTVSVNANWNVKSVDGLSVGLNIDNITDVVHREGFLAPLMGRFSSLSVGYDL
;
A
#
# COMPACT_ATOMS: atom_id res chain seq x y z
N ALA A 1 24.17 21.09 -8.46
CA ALA A 1 24.83 21.06 -9.76
C ALA A 1 24.09 21.99 -10.70
N ASN A 2 24.82 22.87 -11.42
CA ASN A 2 24.21 23.81 -12.36
C ASN A 2 23.88 23.04 -13.66
N LEU A 3 22.61 22.78 -13.92
CA LEU A 3 22.13 22.02 -15.08
C LEU A 3 22.60 22.65 -16.40
N THR A 4 22.67 23.96 -16.49
CA THR A 4 23.16 24.71 -17.67
C THR A 4 24.62 24.39 -17.96
N GLY A 5 25.47 24.24 -16.93
CA GLY A 5 26.86 23.85 -17.11
C GLY A 5 27.01 22.41 -17.58
N LEU A 6 26.16 21.49 -17.11
CA LEU A 6 26.14 20.11 -17.55
C LEU A 6 25.73 19.99 -19.03
N ILE A 7 24.69 20.71 -19.45
CA ILE A 7 24.20 20.73 -20.84
C ILE A 7 25.31 21.22 -21.78
N SER A 8 26.02 22.29 -21.43
CA SER A 8 27.09 22.80 -22.31
C SER A 8 28.30 21.88 -22.43
N VAL A 9 28.58 21.08 -21.38
CA VAL A 9 29.64 20.07 -21.43
C VAL A 9 29.23 18.88 -22.32
N MET A 10 27.97 18.51 -22.30
CA MET A 10 27.45 17.38 -23.11
C MET A 10 27.45 17.69 -24.61
N ASP A 11 27.33 18.96 -25.03
CA ASP A 11 27.41 19.39 -26.40
C ASP A 11 28.85 19.35 -26.99
N ALA A 12 29.87 19.19 -26.15
CA ALA A 12 31.26 19.22 -26.60
C ALA A 12 31.60 17.99 -27.45
N PRO A 13 32.08 18.16 -28.70
CA PRO A 13 32.46 17.03 -29.57
C PRO A 13 33.54 16.11 -28.99
N SER A 14 34.38 16.64 -28.10
CA SER A 14 35.39 15.86 -27.38
C SER A 14 34.81 14.85 -26.39
N LEU A 15 33.55 15.01 -26.02
CA LEU A 15 32.82 14.14 -25.14
C LEU A 15 31.67 13.38 -25.82
N GLY A 16 31.64 13.45 -27.17
CA GLY A 16 30.63 12.76 -27.98
C GLY A 16 29.39 13.58 -28.30
N GLY A 17 29.36 14.87 -27.95
CA GLY A 17 28.33 15.80 -28.36
C GLY A 17 28.42 16.19 -29.84
N ASN A 18 27.33 16.74 -30.39
CA ASN A 18 27.25 17.12 -31.79
C ASN A 18 27.73 18.57 -32.08
N GLY A 19 27.97 19.36 -31.05
CA GLY A 19 28.51 20.72 -31.17
C GLY A 19 27.52 21.74 -31.75
N ASN A 20 26.21 21.51 -31.64
CA ASN A 20 25.18 22.41 -32.16
C ASN A 20 24.88 23.59 -31.25
N GLY A 21 25.54 23.71 -30.12
CA GLY A 21 25.45 24.80 -29.16
C GLY A 21 24.36 24.62 -28.08
N THR A 22 23.69 23.50 -28.04
CA THR A 22 22.60 23.28 -27.07
C THR A 22 22.85 22.16 -26.06
N GLY A 23 23.48 21.05 -26.43
CA GLY A 23 23.67 19.85 -25.61
C GLY A 23 22.40 19.27 -25.01
N ALA A 24 21.25 19.82 -25.40
CA ALA A 24 19.97 19.41 -24.85
C ALA A 24 19.46 18.09 -25.46
N ASP A 25 19.82 17.85 -26.70
CA ASP A 25 19.54 16.62 -27.43
C ASP A 25 20.36 15.43 -26.93
N GLU A 26 21.63 15.64 -26.59
CA GLU A 26 22.47 14.62 -25.97
C GLU A 26 21.96 14.27 -24.57
N LEU A 27 21.58 15.28 -23.79
CA LEU A 27 20.98 15.06 -22.49
C LEU A 27 19.68 14.29 -22.62
N ALA A 28 18.82 14.68 -23.57
CA ALA A 28 17.55 13.99 -23.82
C ALA A 28 17.77 12.54 -24.25
N ALA A 29 18.77 12.27 -25.13
CA ALA A 29 19.12 10.92 -25.55
C ALA A 29 19.61 10.06 -24.38
N GLN A 30 20.45 10.61 -23.51
CA GLN A 30 20.92 9.87 -22.32
C GLN A 30 19.81 9.63 -21.29
N MET A 31 18.94 10.62 -21.10
CA MET A 31 17.76 10.45 -20.25
C MET A 31 16.82 9.38 -20.80
N LEU A 32 16.58 9.36 -22.12
CA LEU A 32 15.77 8.32 -22.77
C LEU A 32 16.38 6.92 -22.60
N VAL A 33 17.70 6.78 -22.72
CA VAL A 33 18.37 5.51 -22.47
C VAL A 33 18.24 5.13 -20.99
N GLY A 34 18.41 6.06 -20.06
CA GLY A 34 18.28 5.82 -18.63
C GLY A 34 16.85 5.44 -18.23
N VAL A 35 15.87 6.17 -18.77
CA VAL A 35 14.43 5.95 -18.49
C VAL A 35 13.90 4.71 -19.22
N GLY A 36 14.46 4.36 -20.38
CA GLY A 36 14.11 3.13 -21.09
C GLY A 36 14.46 1.85 -20.32
N GLN A 37 15.26 1.98 -19.26
CA GLN A 37 15.60 0.89 -18.34
C GLN A 37 14.73 0.91 -17.06
N VAL A 38 13.88 1.92 -16.88
CA VAL A 38 12.97 2.03 -15.74
C VAL A 38 11.60 1.49 -16.15
N PRO A 39 11.04 0.50 -15.45
CA PRO A 39 9.83 -0.22 -15.89
C PRO A 39 8.53 0.60 -15.87
N ILE A 40 8.51 1.84 -15.43
CA ILE A 40 7.29 2.60 -15.14
C ILE A 40 7.13 3.93 -15.86
N GLY A 41 7.99 4.30 -16.81
CA GLY A 41 7.75 5.57 -17.49
C GLY A 41 8.60 5.78 -18.73
N ALA A 42 8.08 6.53 -19.68
CA ALA A 42 8.83 7.05 -20.81
C ALA A 42 8.73 8.58 -20.82
N ILE A 43 9.87 9.26 -21.01
CA ILE A 43 9.90 10.68 -21.30
C ILE A 43 9.94 10.81 -22.83
N THR A 44 8.93 11.44 -23.43
CA THR A 44 8.94 11.66 -24.87
C THR A 44 9.80 12.87 -25.25
N PRO A 45 10.57 12.82 -26.36
CA PRO A 45 11.42 13.94 -26.79
C PRO A 45 10.65 15.23 -27.12
N GLU A 46 9.36 15.10 -27.39
CA GLU A 46 8.46 16.21 -27.74
C GLU A 46 7.95 16.96 -26.50
N GLN A 47 8.17 16.42 -25.32
CA GLN A 47 7.77 17.07 -24.08
C GLN A 47 8.78 18.16 -23.71
N ASN A 48 8.27 19.34 -23.46
CA ASN A 48 9.08 20.45 -22.99
C ASN A 48 9.63 20.11 -21.60
N ILE A 49 10.92 19.75 -21.56
CA ILE A 49 11.64 19.39 -20.32
C ILE A 49 11.56 20.50 -19.26
N TYR A 50 11.31 21.73 -19.67
CA TYR A 50 11.10 22.87 -18.77
C TYR A 50 9.68 22.96 -18.22
N GLY A 51 8.72 22.21 -18.80
CA GLY A 51 7.33 22.15 -18.36
C GLY A 51 7.03 21.12 -17.27
N GLY A 52 7.98 20.26 -16.95
CA GLY A 52 7.89 19.34 -15.81
C GLY A 52 6.80 18.27 -15.90
N ASN A 53 6.32 17.92 -17.10
CA ASN A 53 5.32 16.87 -17.26
C ASN A 53 6.00 15.49 -17.25
N LEU A 54 5.75 14.71 -16.19
CA LEU A 54 6.09 13.29 -16.14
C LEU A 54 4.97 12.49 -16.85
N ILE A 55 5.31 11.82 -17.95
CA ILE A 55 4.41 10.86 -18.56
C ILE A 55 4.71 9.48 -18.02
N MET A 56 3.77 8.92 -17.29
CA MET A 56 3.82 7.54 -16.85
C MET A 56 3.18 6.66 -17.93
N GLY A 57 3.96 5.76 -18.50
CA GLY A 57 3.48 4.72 -19.39
C GLY A 57 3.26 3.41 -18.64
N TYR A 58 2.27 2.65 -19.07
CA TYR A 58 2.07 1.29 -18.56
C TYR A 58 2.71 0.30 -19.54
N LYS A 59 3.52 -0.60 -19.00
CA LYS A 59 4.01 -1.76 -19.73
C LYS A 59 2.99 -2.89 -19.63
N GLN A 60 2.74 -3.56 -20.73
CA GLN A 60 1.97 -4.79 -20.73
C GLN A 60 2.96 -5.95 -20.67
N LEU A 61 2.78 -6.85 -19.70
CA LEU A 61 3.52 -8.10 -19.66
C LEU A 61 3.24 -8.92 -20.92
N THR A 62 4.24 -9.56 -21.45
CA THR A 62 4.12 -10.41 -22.65
C THR A 62 3.50 -11.77 -22.34
N GLU A 63 3.57 -12.20 -21.10
CA GLU A 63 3.00 -13.46 -20.63
C GLU A 63 1.91 -13.18 -19.59
N PRO A 64 0.82 -13.98 -19.57
CA PRO A 64 -0.21 -13.87 -18.55
C PRO A 64 0.34 -14.26 -17.17
N LEU A 65 -0.13 -13.57 -16.13
CA LEU A 65 0.12 -13.95 -14.75
C LEU A 65 -1.01 -14.87 -14.27
N ASP A 66 -0.66 -16.05 -13.79
CA ASP A 66 -1.60 -16.99 -13.20
C ASP A 66 -1.53 -16.89 -11.68
N LEU A 67 -2.59 -16.37 -11.09
CA LEU A 67 -2.73 -16.22 -9.64
C LEU A 67 -3.96 -17.02 -9.18
N HIS A 68 -3.77 -17.74 -8.08
CA HIS A 68 -4.84 -18.47 -7.42
C HIS A 68 -4.99 -17.99 -5.99
N GLY A 69 -6.22 -17.83 -5.55
CA GLY A 69 -6.50 -17.43 -4.18
C GLY A 69 -7.78 -18.08 -3.66
N ILE A 70 -7.87 -18.13 -2.34
CA ILE A 70 -9.08 -18.53 -1.64
C ILE A 70 -9.36 -17.53 -0.54
N GLU A 71 -10.64 -17.17 -0.41
CA GLU A 71 -11.13 -16.36 0.69
C GLU A 71 -12.32 -17.09 1.32
N ALA A 72 -12.35 -17.11 2.64
CA ALA A 72 -13.42 -17.74 3.39
C ALA A 72 -13.82 -16.86 4.57
N THR A 73 -15.13 -16.81 4.84
CA THR A 73 -15.70 -16.15 6.01
C THR A 73 -16.73 -17.06 6.65
N LEU A 74 -16.62 -17.23 7.96
CA LEU A 74 -17.60 -17.93 8.78
C LEU A 74 -18.12 -16.99 9.85
N ASN A 75 -19.45 -16.88 9.95
CA ASN A 75 -20.13 -16.19 11.03
C ASN A 75 -20.96 -17.19 11.82
N TYR A 76 -20.90 -17.08 13.14
CA TYR A 76 -21.64 -17.92 14.06
C TYR A 76 -22.42 -17.08 15.06
N PHE A 77 -23.74 -17.31 15.11
CA PHE A 77 -24.68 -16.57 15.94
C PHE A 77 -25.33 -17.55 16.95
N PRO A 78 -24.73 -17.77 18.13
CA PRO A 78 -25.31 -18.64 19.15
C PRO A 78 -26.62 -18.10 19.74
N SER A 79 -26.83 -16.78 19.67
CA SER A 79 -28.09 -16.10 20.01
C SER A 79 -28.20 -14.80 19.20
N SER A 80 -29.31 -14.08 19.35
CA SER A 80 -29.50 -12.74 18.74
C SER A 80 -28.44 -11.70 19.17
N ASP A 81 -27.87 -11.91 20.33
CA ASP A 81 -27.01 -10.93 21.00
C ASP A 81 -25.53 -11.14 20.76
N TRP A 82 -25.17 -12.34 20.27
CA TRP A 82 -23.78 -12.72 20.01
C TRP A 82 -23.50 -12.99 18.56
N ASN A 83 -22.42 -12.45 18.07
CA ASN A 83 -21.83 -12.78 16.79
C ASN A 83 -20.36 -13.10 16.97
N PHE A 84 -19.93 -14.23 16.43
CA PHE A 84 -18.52 -14.62 16.29
C PHE A 84 -18.20 -14.72 14.80
N PHE A 85 -17.05 -14.25 14.42
CA PHE A 85 -16.60 -14.36 13.04
C PHE A 85 -15.15 -14.81 12.95
N ILE A 86 -14.84 -15.49 11.88
CA ILE A 86 -13.49 -15.75 11.43
C ILE A 86 -13.47 -15.61 9.90
N ASN A 87 -12.49 -14.91 9.39
CA ASN A 87 -12.24 -14.79 7.97
C ASN A 87 -10.76 -14.99 7.68
N GLY A 88 -10.47 -15.46 6.49
CA GLY A 88 -9.09 -15.63 6.05
C GLY A 88 -9.00 -15.57 4.55
N SER A 89 -7.87 -15.13 4.06
CA SER A 89 -7.53 -15.14 2.65
C SER A 89 -6.12 -15.70 2.46
N TYR A 90 -5.99 -16.45 1.39
CA TYR A 90 -4.72 -17.01 0.94
C TYR A 90 -4.55 -16.72 -0.55
N LEU A 91 -3.36 -16.26 -0.92
CA LEU A 91 -2.93 -16.06 -2.30
C LEU A 91 -1.80 -17.03 -2.61
N SER A 92 -1.80 -17.64 -3.78
CA SER A 92 -0.79 -18.64 -4.16
C SER A 92 0.64 -18.06 -4.14
N ASP A 93 0.78 -16.84 -4.64
CA ASP A 93 2.06 -16.19 -4.81
C ASP A 93 1.98 -14.71 -4.45
N GLU A 94 2.99 -14.21 -3.77
CA GLU A 94 3.16 -12.78 -3.46
C GLU A 94 4.03 -12.06 -4.51
N GLU A 95 4.77 -12.84 -5.29
CA GLU A 95 5.57 -12.40 -6.42
C GLU A 95 5.43 -13.38 -7.58
N VAL A 96 5.48 -12.88 -8.78
CA VAL A 96 5.43 -13.68 -10.01
C VAL A 96 6.52 -13.19 -10.95
N THR A 97 7.29 -14.12 -11.47
CA THR A 97 8.29 -13.82 -12.49
C THR A 97 7.66 -13.87 -13.87
N SER A 98 7.86 -12.82 -14.65
CA SER A 98 7.36 -12.73 -16.02
C SER A 98 8.44 -12.19 -16.94
N MET A 99 8.30 -12.47 -18.25
CA MET A 99 9.20 -11.94 -19.27
C MET A 99 8.71 -10.59 -19.77
N PHE A 100 9.60 -9.61 -19.80
CA PHE A 100 9.36 -8.34 -20.43
C PHE A 100 10.47 -8.06 -21.44
N GLU A 101 10.12 -7.94 -22.74
CA GLU A 101 11.08 -7.72 -23.84
C GLU A 101 12.31 -8.66 -23.83
N GLY A 102 12.11 -9.92 -23.35
CA GLY A 102 13.18 -10.91 -23.25
C GLY A 102 14.01 -10.81 -21.97
N VAL A 103 13.63 -9.96 -21.03
CA VAL A 103 14.23 -9.85 -19.70
C VAL A 103 13.27 -10.42 -18.66
N GLU A 104 13.79 -11.21 -17.76
CA GLU A 104 13.02 -11.73 -16.63
C GLU A 104 12.82 -10.63 -15.58
N GLU A 105 11.57 -10.33 -15.27
CA GLU A 105 11.20 -9.34 -14.27
C GLU A 105 10.31 -9.99 -13.20
N THR A 106 10.54 -9.64 -11.94
CA THR A 106 9.69 -10.05 -10.82
C THR A 106 8.64 -8.97 -10.58
N VAL A 107 7.38 -9.38 -10.55
CA VAL A 107 6.22 -8.52 -10.26
C VAL A 107 5.72 -8.85 -8.87
N TYR A 108 5.70 -7.87 -7.98
CA TYR A 108 5.20 -8.02 -6.63
C TYR A 108 3.69 -7.70 -6.57
N MET A 109 2.94 -8.56 -5.91
CA MET A 109 1.49 -8.37 -5.76
C MET A 109 1.13 -7.31 -4.72
N ASN A 110 2.10 -6.78 -3.99
CA ASN A 110 1.92 -5.76 -2.95
C ASN A 110 0.86 -6.16 -1.90
N THR A 111 0.72 -7.44 -1.66
CA THR A 111 -0.23 -7.99 -0.70
C THR A 111 0.36 -9.23 -0.01
N PRO A 112 0.10 -9.43 1.28
CA PRO A 112 0.56 -10.63 1.96
C PRO A 112 -0.14 -11.88 1.45
N LYS A 113 0.60 -12.97 1.46
CA LYS A 113 0.13 -14.29 1.04
C LYS A 113 -1.01 -14.81 1.91
N PHE A 114 -0.95 -14.52 3.21
CA PHE A 114 -1.97 -14.94 4.16
C PHE A 114 -2.45 -13.79 5.04
N LYS A 115 -3.77 -13.69 5.22
CA LYS A 115 -4.44 -12.78 6.14
C LYS A 115 -5.48 -13.56 6.95
N LEU A 116 -5.63 -13.20 8.21
CA LEU A 116 -6.62 -13.78 9.10
C LEU A 116 -7.26 -12.69 9.93
N GLY A 117 -8.58 -12.74 10.05
CA GLY A 117 -9.37 -11.95 10.97
C GLY A 117 -10.23 -12.87 11.83
N ALA A 118 -10.35 -12.58 13.10
CA ALA A 118 -11.28 -13.27 13.99
C ALA A 118 -11.79 -12.31 15.05
N GLY A 119 -13.02 -12.49 15.49
CA GLY A 119 -13.55 -11.62 16.53
C GLY A 119 -14.93 -12.03 16.99
N PHE A 120 -15.41 -11.25 17.92
CA PHE A 120 -16.78 -11.37 18.41
C PHE A 120 -17.39 -10.01 18.71
N SER A 121 -18.70 -9.95 18.71
CA SER A 121 -19.47 -8.84 19.23
C SER A 121 -20.65 -9.35 20.07
N HIS A 122 -20.94 -8.62 21.11
CA HIS A 122 -22.13 -8.79 21.95
C HIS A 122 -22.92 -7.47 21.97
N THR A 123 -24.22 -7.57 21.83
CA THR A 123 -25.11 -6.40 21.88
C THR A 123 -26.31 -6.74 22.76
N SER A 124 -26.55 -5.92 23.77
CA SER A 124 -27.73 -5.95 24.60
C SER A 124 -28.39 -4.54 24.64
N ASP A 125 -29.51 -4.41 25.30
CA ASP A 125 -30.25 -3.15 25.36
C ASP A 125 -29.44 -1.95 25.88
N HIS A 126 -28.42 -2.20 26.69
CA HIS A 126 -27.66 -1.15 27.35
C HIS A 126 -26.17 -1.17 27.08
N VAL A 127 -25.63 -2.30 26.65
CA VAL A 127 -24.20 -2.48 26.47
C VAL A 127 -23.94 -3.24 25.17
N SER A 128 -23.06 -2.72 24.35
CA SER A 128 -22.44 -3.47 23.26
C SER A 128 -20.93 -3.46 23.41
N TYR A 129 -20.30 -4.58 23.16
CA TYR A 129 -18.85 -4.67 23.17
C TYR A 129 -18.37 -5.75 22.21
N GLY A 130 -17.11 -5.63 21.82
CA GLY A 130 -16.50 -6.58 20.92
C GLY A 130 -14.99 -6.52 20.96
N ALA A 131 -14.39 -7.56 20.39
CA ALA A 131 -12.98 -7.59 20.13
C ALA A 131 -12.71 -8.25 18.79
N ASN A 132 -11.65 -7.82 18.13
CA ASN A 132 -11.17 -8.46 16.91
C ASN A 132 -9.66 -8.60 16.92
N LEU A 133 -9.19 -9.69 16.35
CA LEU A 133 -7.81 -9.99 16.01
C LEU A 133 -7.66 -9.84 14.51
N ARG A 134 -6.62 -9.18 14.07
CA ARG A 134 -6.16 -9.13 12.68
C ARG A 134 -4.73 -9.60 12.61
N TYR A 135 -4.45 -10.48 11.68
CA TYR A 135 -3.13 -10.97 11.37
C TYR A 135 -2.86 -10.86 9.88
N GLN A 136 -1.65 -10.53 9.51
CA GLN A 136 -1.15 -10.65 8.15
C GLN A 136 0.31 -11.08 8.14
N ASP A 137 0.67 -11.88 7.14
CA ASP A 137 2.07 -12.24 6.88
C ASP A 137 2.87 -11.03 6.41
N SER A 138 4.19 -11.17 6.48
CA SER A 138 5.10 -10.26 5.79
C SER A 138 4.95 -10.42 4.28
N PHE A 139 5.20 -9.35 3.54
CA PHE A 139 5.22 -9.37 2.09
C PHE A 139 6.19 -8.34 1.56
N PHE A 140 6.68 -8.57 0.35
CA PHE A 140 7.49 -7.58 -0.34
C PHE A 140 6.58 -6.62 -1.10
N ALA A 141 6.79 -5.33 -0.89
CA ALA A 141 6.04 -4.29 -1.57
C ALA A 141 6.96 -3.46 -2.44
N GLU A 142 6.53 -3.23 -3.65
CA GLU A 142 7.17 -2.36 -4.61
C GLU A 142 6.39 -1.06 -4.72
N GLY A 143 7.11 0.04 -4.61
CA GLY A 143 6.61 1.39 -4.77
C GLY A 143 7.08 2.01 -6.07
N TRP A 144 7.00 3.32 -6.14
CA TRP A 144 7.43 4.08 -7.31
C TRP A 144 8.97 4.16 -7.40
N GLN A 145 9.52 4.12 -8.62
CA GLN A 145 10.96 4.24 -8.93
C GLN A 145 11.82 3.12 -8.31
N ASP A 146 11.44 1.86 -8.48
CA ASP A 146 12.17 0.68 -7.98
C ASP A 146 12.40 0.70 -6.45
N ASN A 147 11.69 1.56 -5.75
CA ASN A 147 11.70 1.53 -4.30
C ASN A 147 10.85 0.35 -3.84
N SER A 148 11.50 -0.66 -3.35
CA SER A 148 10.86 -1.87 -2.83
C SER A 148 11.33 -2.14 -1.40
N GLY A 149 10.56 -2.87 -0.66
CA GLY A 149 10.92 -3.23 0.70
C GLY A 149 10.00 -4.24 1.34
N LEU A 150 10.55 -4.94 2.32
CA LEU A 150 9.79 -5.87 3.13
C LEU A 150 8.85 -5.11 4.08
N ILE A 151 7.58 -5.44 4.00
CA ILE A 151 6.57 -5.07 5.00
C ILE A 151 6.50 -6.23 5.98
N PRO A 152 6.94 -6.05 7.24
CA PRO A 152 6.89 -7.12 8.22
C PRO A 152 5.46 -7.55 8.52
N GLY A 153 5.26 -8.84 8.73
CA GLY A 153 3.99 -9.35 9.24
C GLY A 153 3.68 -8.82 10.63
N PHE A 154 2.41 -8.70 10.95
CA PHE A 154 1.98 -8.24 12.26
C PHE A 154 0.63 -8.83 12.65
N TYR A 155 0.30 -8.68 13.94
CA TYR A 155 -1.04 -8.89 14.44
C TYR A 155 -1.47 -7.70 15.29
N THR A 156 -2.75 -7.40 15.27
CA THR A 156 -3.35 -6.38 16.13
C THR A 156 -4.60 -6.92 16.80
N VAL A 157 -4.84 -6.50 18.01
CA VAL A 157 -6.08 -6.76 18.74
C VAL A 157 -6.75 -5.42 19.01
N SER A 158 -8.00 -5.28 18.56
CA SER A 158 -8.80 -4.08 18.83
C SER A 158 -10.00 -4.45 19.69
N VAL A 159 -10.39 -3.54 20.56
CA VAL A 159 -11.54 -3.71 21.46
C VAL A 159 -12.42 -2.47 21.40
N ASN A 160 -13.72 -2.68 21.49
CA ASN A 160 -14.70 -1.60 21.56
C ASN A 160 -15.76 -1.91 22.62
N ALA A 161 -16.30 -0.87 23.21
CA ALA A 161 -17.44 -0.96 24.10
C ALA A 161 -18.30 0.30 23.97
N ASN A 162 -19.61 0.16 24.01
CA ASN A 162 -20.55 1.26 24.08
C ASN A 162 -21.58 0.96 25.18
N TRP A 163 -21.87 1.96 25.97
CA TRP A 163 -22.80 1.88 27.08
C TRP A 163 -23.86 2.98 27.00
N ASN A 164 -25.14 2.57 26.95
CA ASN A 164 -26.30 3.45 27.08
C ASN A 164 -26.59 3.62 28.56
N VAL A 165 -26.46 4.84 29.07
CA VAL A 165 -26.55 5.15 30.50
C VAL A 165 -28.00 5.14 30.95
N LYS A 166 -28.40 4.10 31.68
CA LYS A 166 -29.81 3.91 32.12
C LYS A 166 -30.41 5.08 32.92
N SER A 167 -29.55 5.81 33.63
CA SER A 167 -30.01 6.90 34.51
C SER A 167 -30.24 8.22 33.77
N VAL A 168 -29.81 8.31 32.53
CA VAL A 168 -29.95 9.51 31.69
C VAL A 168 -30.36 9.04 30.29
N ASP A 169 -31.63 9.27 29.98
CA ASP A 169 -32.20 8.89 28.71
C ASP A 169 -31.48 9.63 27.57
N GLY A 170 -31.17 8.91 26.49
CA GLY A 170 -30.40 9.44 25.36
C GLY A 170 -28.89 9.52 25.55
N LEU A 171 -28.33 9.29 26.75
CA LEU A 171 -26.90 9.38 26.99
C LEU A 171 -26.19 8.05 26.66
N SER A 172 -25.15 8.13 25.82
CA SER A 172 -24.26 7.00 25.51
C SER A 172 -22.78 7.37 25.69
N VAL A 173 -21.99 6.38 26.09
CA VAL A 173 -20.53 6.50 26.24
C VAL A 173 -19.87 5.35 25.50
N GLY A 174 -18.97 5.68 24.57
CA GLY A 174 -18.23 4.71 23.76
C GLY A 174 -16.74 4.77 24.02
N LEU A 175 -16.10 3.61 24.06
CA LEU A 175 -14.64 3.43 24.10
C LEU A 175 -14.23 2.56 22.92
N ASN A 176 -13.23 3.01 22.16
CA ASN A 176 -12.58 2.21 21.14
C ASN A 176 -11.07 2.24 21.36
N ILE A 177 -10.44 1.09 21.32
CA ILE A 177 -8.98 0.94 21.40
C ILE A 177 -8.55 0.05 20.26
N ASP A 178 -7.94 0.66 19.24
CA ASP A 178 -7.30 -0.06 18.16
C ASP A 178 -5.88 -0.45 18.56
N ASN A 179 -5.51 -1.68 18.22
CA ASN A 179 -4.19 -2.22 18.51
C ASN A 179 -3.80 -2.09 20.01
N ILE A 180 -4.59 -2.71 20.88
CA ILE A 180 -4.38 -2.67 22.35
C ILE A 180 -3.01 -3.21 22.76
N THR A 181 -2.44 -4.11 21.96
CA THR A 181 -1.11 -4.69 22.14
C THR A 181 0.04 -3.73 21.82
N ASP A 182 -0.27 -2.58 21.20
CA ASP A 182 0.69 -1.54 20.81
C ASP A 182 1.81 -2.05 19.86
N VAL A 183 1.48 -2.98 19.00
CA VAL A 183 2.40 -3.49 17.99
C VAL A 183 2.65 -2.39 16.95
N VAL A 184 3.86 -1.87 16.90
CA VAL A 184 4.24 -0.87 15.90
C VAL A 184 4.44 -1.56 14.55
N HIS A 185 3.64 -1.17 13.57
CA HIS A 185 3.62 -1.81 12.26
C HIS A 185 3.38 -0.80 11.13
N ARG A 186 3.59 -1.25 9.89
CA ARG A 186 3.21 -0.56 8.65
C ARG A 186 2.30 -1.47 7.83
N GLU A 187 1.34 -0.89 7.15
CA GLU A 187 0.40 -1.62 6.30
C GLU A 187 0.72 -1.53 4.82
N GLY A 188 1.71 -0.74 4.44
CA GLY A 188 2.13 -0.57 3.06
C GLY A 188 3.50 0.08 2.94
N PHE A 189 4.02 0.08 1.74
CA PHE A 189 5.27 0.74 1.42
C PHE A 189 5.11 2.26 1.59
N LEU A 190 6.06 2.89 2.29
CA LEU A 190 6.03 4.32 2.67
C LEU A 190 4.84 4.72 3.57
N ALA A 191 3.99 3.79 4.01
CA ALA A 191 2.96 4.09 4.99
C ALA A 191 3.59 4.51 6.34
N PRO A 192 2.93 5.39 7.11
CA PRO A 192 3.42 5.75 8.43
C PRO A 192 3.43 4.54 9.37
N LEU A 193 4.28 4.59 10.38
CA LEU A 193 4.22 3.63 11.47
C LEU A 193 2.96 3.88 12.30
N MET A 194 2.22 2.82 12.57
CA MET A 194 1.01 2.84 13.38
C MET A 194 1.24 2.05 14.67
N GLY A 195 0.80 2.61 15.76
CA GLY A 195 0.75 1.99 17.07
C GLY A 195 -0.68 1.97 17.60
N ARG A 196 -0.85 1.94 18.91
CA ARG A 196 -2.17 1.96 19.56
C ARG A 196 -2.85 3.33 19.38
N PHE A 197 -4.13 3.27 19.04
CA PHE A 197 -5.02 4.42 19.02
C PHE A 197 -6.21 4.17 19.95
N SER A 198 -6.56 5.18 20.73
CA SER A 198 -7.69 5.08 21.65
C SER A 198 -8.60 6.30 21.51
N SER A 199 -9.89 6.08 21.49
CA SER A 199 -10.89 7.14 21.44
C SER A 199 -12.01 6.91 22.46
N LEU A 200 -12.43 7.99 23.08
CA LEU A 200 -13.61 8.04 23.95
C LEU A 200 -14.65 8.94 23.28
N SER A 201 -15.88 8.48 23.21
CA SER A 201 -17.01 9.24 22.66
C SER A 201 -18.12 9.37 23.69
N VAL A 202 -18.81 10.50 23.66
CA VAL A 202 -20.05 10.73 24.42
C VAL A 202 -21.09 11.24 23.45
N GLY A 203 -22.20 10.55 23.36
CA GLY A 203 -23.36 10.90 22.53
C GLY A 203 -24.58 11.23 23.40
N TYR A 204 -25.39 12.15 22.92
CA TYR A 204 -26.69 12.46 23.54
C TYR A 204 -27.75 12.64 22.45
N ASP A 205 -28.77 11.79 22.50
CA ASP A 205 -29.92 11.86 21.59
C ASP A 205 -31.03 12.68 22.26
N LEU A 206 -31.55 13.67 21.52
CA LEU A 206 -32.58 14.61 21.97
C LEU A 206 -33.99 14.13 21.61
#